data_9f5ab8eee356e6eb8689fad98f7c86a7
#
_entry.id   9f5ab8eee356e6eb8689fad98f7c86a7
#
_cell.length_a   1.000
_cell.length_b   1.000
_cell.length_c   1.000
_cell.angle_alpha   90.00
_cell.angle_beta   90.00
_cell.angle_gamma   90.00
#
_symmetry.space_group_name_H-M   'P 1'
#
loop_
_entity.id
_entity.type
_entity.pdbx_description
1 polymer ?
#
loop_
_entity_poly.entity_id
_entity_poly.type
_entity_poly.pdbx_seq_one_letter_code
_entity_poly.pdbx_strand_id
1 'polypeptide(L)'
;MKHTFSTALLVLLAAGMLRPAEASADDLSVTFREITGDVTATADGSLDLFGLVLSRAAPANPSGVAPGSGFFQVGSEMPVASSLYFTSVDGNGSGPLSFGTAETITNATSGTGDVFGITTMPTSFGIYVPLGYASGTSITSESLYAGKSFADLGITPGSYSWALGRNTVTLDVVSVPEPTAASCVLFIATVACGRRRRRRWAI
;
A
#
# COMPACT_ATOMS: atom_id res chain seq x y z
N MET A 1 -6.33 -41.81 -67.57
CA MET A 1 -7.17 -41.61 -66.38
C MET A 1 -6.25 -41.21 -65.22
N LYS A 2 -6.23 -39.94 -64.87
CA LYS A 2 -5.37 -39.39 -63.80
C LYS A 2 -6.30 -38.85 -62.72
N HIS A 3 -6.27 -39.47 -61.55
CA HIS A 3 -7.02 -39.04 -60.38
C HIS A 3 -6.16 -38.02 -59.58
N THR A 4 -6.59 -36.78 -59.57
CA THR A 4 -6.03 -35.75 -58.73
C THR A 4 -6.72 -35.78 -57.36
N PHE A 5 -5.97 -36.16 -56.31
CA PHE A 5 -6.42 -36.04 -54.92
C PHE A 5 -6.24 -34.59 -54.47
N SER A 6 -7.37 -33.94 -54.17
CA SER A 6 -7.41 -32.62 -53.59
C SER A 6 -7.32 -32.75 -52.06
N THR A 7 -6.20 -32.38 -51.47
CA THR A 7 -6.00 -32.34 -50.03
C THR A 7 -6.60 -31.03 -49.49
N ALA A 8 -7.77 -31.13 -48.88
CA ALA A 8 -8.38 -30.04 -48.15
C ALA A 8 -7.62 -29.85 -46.81
N LEU A 9 -6.88 -28.73 -46.70
CA LEU A 9 -6.19 -28.31 -45.48
C LEU A 9 -7.22 -27.72 -44.53
N LEU A 10 -7.56 -28.47 -43.46
CA LEU A 10 -8.45 -28.03 -42.40
C LEU A 10 -7.65 -27.13 -41.45
N VAL A 11 -7.77 -25.80 -41.63
CA VAL A 11 -7.21 -24.83 -40.67
C VAL A 11 -8.16 -24.74 -39.48
N LEU A 12 -7.80 -25.43 -38.41
CA LEU A 12 -8.50 -25.32 -37.12
C LEU A 12 -8.13 -23.97 -36.47
N LEU A 13 -9.02 -22.99 -36.58
CA LEU A 13 -8.88 -21.69 -35.93
C LEU A 13 -9.14 -21.88 -34.42
N ALA A 14 -8.10 -22.08 -33.66
CA ALA A 14 -8.17 -22.03 -32.19
C ALA A 14 -8.45 -20.59 -31.78
N ALA A 15 -9.73 -20.22 -31.73
CA ALA A 15 -10.15 -19.01 -31.04
C ALA A 15 -9.87 -19.19 -29.56
N GLY A 16 -8.69 -18.76 -29.12
CA GLY A 16 -8.37 -18.62 -27.71
C GLY A 16 -9.41 -17.68 -27.12
N MET A 17 -10.37 -18.22 -26.36
CA MET A 17 -11.24 -17.44 -25.51
C MET A 17 -10.32 -16.74 -24.49
N LEU A 18 -10.00 -15.46 -24.73
CA LEU A 18 -9.58 -14.58 -23.68
C LEU A 18 -10.75 -14.55 -22.69
N ARG A 19 -10.66 -15.35 -21.64
CA ARG A 19 -11.48 -15.11 -20.45
C ARG A 19 -11.10 -13.72 -19.98
N PRO A 20 -12.06 -12.78 -19.81
CA PRO A 20 -11.78 -11.60 -19.03
C PRO A 20 -11.26 -12.12 -17.69
N ALA A 21 -10.11 -11.63 -17.25
CA ALA A 21 -9.66 -11.88 -15.89
C ALA A 21 -10.84 -11.49 -15.00
N GLU A 22 -11.40 -12.47 -14.29
CA GLU A 22 -12.35 -12.14 -13.21
C GLU A 22 -11.57 -11.19 -12.32
N ALA A 23 -12.11 -9.99 -12.13
CA ALA A 23 -11.55 -9.04 -11.21
C ALA A 23 -11.45 -9.76 -9.87
N SER A 24 -10.24 -10.14 -9.52
CA SER A 24 -9.91 -10.64 -8.18
C SER A 24 -10.49 -9.65 -7.18
N ALA A 25 -10.99 -10.14 -6.05
CA ALA A 25 -11.38 -9.27 -4.94
C ALA A 25 -10.36 -8.14 -4.89
N ASP A 26 -10.82 -6.89 -5.03
CA ASP A 26 -9.94 -5.76 -5.20
C ASP A 26 -9.18 -5.58 -3.88
N ASP A 27 -7.90 -5.89 -3.91
CA ASP A 27 -7.01 -5.76 -2.77
C ASP A 27 -6.23 -4.45 -2.91
N LEU A 28 -6.23 -3.66 -1.84
CA LEU A 28 -5.44 -2.45 -1.77
C LEU A 28 -4.39 -2.60 -0.69
N SER A 29 -3.14 -2.37 -1.07
CA SER A 29 -1.99 -2.45 -0.17
C SER A 29 -1.51 -1.05 0.19
N VAL A 30 -1.29 -0.83 1.47
CA VAL A 30 -0.65 0.37 2.00
C VAL A 30 0.62 -0.04 2.71
N THR A 31 1.71 0.67 2.45
CA THR A 31 2.99 0.38 3.09
C THR A 31 3.54 1.65 3.74
N PHE A 32 3.78 1.59 5.05
CA PHE A 32 4.57 2.58 5.75
C PHE A 32 5.99 2.07 5.92
N ARG A 33 6.98 2.87 5.52
CA ARG A 33 8.40 2.54 5.65
C ARG A 33 9.14 3.64 6.37
N GLU A 34 9.94 3.25 7.36
CA GLU A 34 10.90 4.15 8.01
C GLU A 34 12.29 3.92 7.41
N ILE A 35 12.87 4.98 6.82
CA ILE A 35 14.18 4.95 6.18
C ILE A 35 14.91 6.24 6.54
N THR A 36 16.07 6.13 7.19
CA THR A 36 16.99 7.26 7.49
C THR A 36 16.34 8.46 8.17
N GLY A 37 15.40 8.21 9.09
CA GLY A 37 14.73 9.27 9.87
C GLY A 37 13.58 9.96 9.16
N ASP A 38 13.10 9.40 8.04
CA ASP A 38 11.87 9.78 7.36
C ASP A 38 10.91 8.59 7.32
N VAL A 39 9.60 8.86 7.29
CA VAL A 39 8.59 7.84 7.05
C VAL A 39 7.89 8.14 5.73
N THR A 40 7.85 7.15 4.84
CA THR A 40 7.06 7.18 3.61
C THR A 40 5.85 6.27 3.74
N ALA A 41 4.71 6.70 3.21
CA ALA A 41 3.50 5.91 3.10
C ALA A 41 3.10 5.82 1.63
N THR A 42 2.90 4.62 1.12
CA THR A 42 2.42 4.39 -0.25
C THR A 42 1.14 3.58 -0.23
N ALA A 43 0.23 3.83 -1.16
CA ALA A 43 -0.95 3.01 -1.39
C ALA A 43 -1.01 2.63 -2.87
N ASP A 44 -1.33 1.37 -3.13
CA ASP A 44 -1.46 0.82 -4.48
C ASP A 44 -2.53 -0.28 -4.51
N GLY A 45 -3.36 -0.29 -5.55
CA GLY A 45 -4.42 -1.28 -5.74
C GLY A 45 -5.71 -0.69 -6.26
N SER A 46 -6.81 -1.36 -6.01
CA SER A 46 -8.16 -0.90 -6.39
C SER A 46 -9.19 -1.36 -5.37
N LEU A 47 -10.41 -0.85 -5.47
CA LEU A 47 -11.52 -1.18 -4.57
C LEU A 47 -12.82 -1.41 -5.34
N ASP A 48 -13.61 -2.39 -4.89
CA ASP A 48 -14.99 -2.56 -5.29
C ASP A 48 -15.91 -1.82 -4.29
N LEU A 49 -16.66 -0.85 -4.76
CA LEU A 49 -17.59 -0.09 -3.92
C LEU A 49 -18.90 -0.86 -3.59
N PHE A 50 -19.04 -2.08 -4.12
CA PHE A 50 -20.24 -2.89 -3.85
C PHE A 50 -20.36 -3.24 -2.37
N GLY A 51 -21.53 -2.95 -1.80
CA GLY A 51 -21.80 -3.18 -0.38
C GLY A 51 -21.27 -2.08 0.56
N LEU A 52 -20.62 -1.05 0.01
CA LEU A 52 -20.25 0.15 0.75
C LEU A 52 -21.31 1.24 0.56
N VAL A 53 -21.54 2.03 1.60
CA VAL A 53 -22.55 3.09 1.61
C VAL A 53 -21.87 4.45 1.51
N LEU A 54 -22.17 5.18 0.44
CA LEU A 54 -21.70 6.56 0.30
C LEU A 54 -22.30 7.43 1.40
N SER A 55 -21.47 7.98 2.26
CA SER A 55 -21.89 8.88 3.34
C SER A 55 -21.88 10.34 2.86
N ARG A 56 -20.79 10.75 2.24
CA ARG A 56 -20.66 12.14 1.75
C ARG A 56 -19.56 12.26 0.70
N ALA A 57 -19.70 13.29 -0.13
CA ALA A 57 -18.60 13.83 -0.92
C ALA A 57 -18.16 15.16 -0.29
N ALA A 58 -16.93 15.29 0.08
CA ALA A 58 -16.40 16.47 0.77
C ALA A 58 -14.88 16.58 0.52
N PRO A 59 -14.26 17.73 0.76
CA PRO A 59 -12.81 17.78 0.87
C PRO A 59 -12.33 16.77 1.92
N ALA A 60 -11.38 15.93 1.56
CA ALA A 60 -10.67 15.11 2.53
C ALA A 60 -9.75 16.00 3.37
N ASN A 61 -9.35 15.48 4.52
CA ASN A 61 -8.23 16.07 5.24
C ASN A 61 -6.95 15.95 4.38
N PRO A 62 -5.92 16.75 4.65
CA PRO A 62 -4.58 16.47 4.15
C PRO A 62 -4.16 15.05 4.52
N SER A 63 -3.25 14.46 3.74
CA SER A 63 -2.64 13.17 4.12
C SER A 63 -2.10 13.25 5.53
N GLY A 64 -2.36 12.22 6.31
CA GLY A 64 -1.97 12.21 7.71
C GLY A 64 -2.26 10.86 8.37
N VAL A 65 -1.77 10.71 9.60
CA VAL A 65 -1.89 9.48 10.37
C VAL A 65 -2.22 9.78 11.82
N ALA A 66 -3.16 9.01 12.39
CA ALA A 66 -3.48 8.97 13.81
C ALA A 66 -3.69 7.49 14.20
N PRO A 67 -2.60 6.74 14.45
CA PRO A 67 -2.66 5.28 14.59
C PRO A 67 -3.50 4.82 15.78
N GLY A 68 -3.55 5.58 16.87
CA GLY A 68 -4.35 5.24 18.05
C GLY A 68 -5.84 5.25 17.77
N SER A 69 -6.31 6.11 16.86
CA SER A 69 -7.70 6.18 16.40
C SER A 69 -7.95 5.36 15.12
N GLY A 70 -6.97 4.57 14.68
CA GLY A 70 -7.08 3.75 13.46
C GLY A 70 -7.31 4.55 12.19
N PHE A 71 -6.75 5.76 12.13
CA PHE A 71 -6.86 6.65 10.97
C PHE A 71 -5.54 6.74 10.23
N PHE A 72 -5.61 6.62 8.92
CA PHE A 72 -4.57 7.08 8.01
C PHE A 72 -5.19 7.58 6.71
N GLN A 73 -4.51 8.50 6.06
CA GLN A 73 -4.80 8.98 4.71
C GLN A 73 -3.51 9.23 3.97
N VAL A 74 -3.38 8.68 2.77
CA VAL A 74 -2.23 8.80 1.85
C VAL A 74 -2.66 9.58 0.62
N GLY A 75 -1.73 10.26 -0.02
CA GLY A 75 -1.94 11.08 -1.22
C GLY A 75 -1.53 12.53 -0.99
N SER A 76 -2.30 13.48 -1.50
CA SER A 76 -1.96 14.90 -1.43
C SER A 76 -1.82 15.42 0.02
N GLU A 77 -0.82 16.24 0.28
CA GLU A 77 -0.67 17.01 1.51
C GLU A 77 -1.69 18.17 1.62
N MET A 78 -2.39 18.46 0.54
CA MET A 78 -3.46 19.47 0.51
C MET A 78 -4.83 18.78 0.58
N PRO A 79 -5.85 19.42 1.16
CA PRO A 79 -7.21 18.91 1.10
C PRO A 79 -7.68 18.75 -0.34
N VAL A 80 -8.11 17.55 -0.72
CA VAL A 80 -8.63 17.26 -2.06
C VAL A 80 -10.07 16.78 -1.98
N ALA A 81 -10.81 16.91 -3.08
CA ALA A 81 -12.17 16.39 -3.15
C ALA A 81 -12.14 14.87 -3.08
N SER A 82 -12.92 14.29 -2.17
CA SER A 82 -13.00 12.86 -1.93
C SER A 82 -14.42 12.40 -1.67
N SER A 83 -14.65 11.11 -1.80
CA SER A 83 -15.85 10.42 -1.36
C SER A 83 -15.53 9.58 -0.13
N LEU A 84 -16.40 9.65 0.87
CA LEU A 84 -16.30 8.81 2.06
C LEU A 84 -17.41 7.76 2.01
N TYR A 85 -17.00 6.51 1.98
CA TYR A 85 -17.87 5.35 2.06
C TYR A 85 -17.72 4.67 3.41
N PHE A 86 -18.82 4.12 3.93
CA PHE A 86 -18.79 3.29 5.13
C PHE A 86 -19.18 1.85 4.80
N THR A 87 -18.63 0.92 5.56
CA THR A 87 -19.19 -0.43 5.64
C THR A 87 -20.57 -0.32 6.24
N SER A 88 -21.55 -1.13 5.73
CA SER A 88 -22.90 -1.10 6.28
C SER A 88 -22.89 -1.48 7.76
N VAL A 89 -23.82 -0.92 8.52
CA VAL A 89 -24.00 -1.22 9.96
C VAL A 89 -24.31 -2.69 10.25
N ASP A 90 -24.60 -3.49 9.23
CA ASP A 90 -24.91 -4.91 9.33
C ASP A 90 -23.67 -5.84 9.42
N GLY A 91 -22.50 -5.29 9.70
CA GLY A 91 -21.31 -6.08 10.04
C GLY A 91 -20.42 -6.50 8.88
N ASN A 92 -20.52 -5.87 7.72
CA ASN A 92 -19.67 -6.18 6.55
C ASN A 92 -18.26 -5.58 6.61
N GLY A 93 -17.79 -5.21 7.80
CA GLY A 93 -16.44 -4.70 8.01
C GLY A 93 -15.82 -5.29 9.27
N SER A 94 -14.58 -5.70 9.18
CA SER A 94 -13.76 -6.14 10.31
C SER A 94 -12.33 -5.68 10.14
N GLY A 95 -11.64 -5.44 11.24
CA GLY A 95 -10.25 -5.02 11.25
C GLY A 95 -9.83 -4.42 12.57
N PRO A 96 -8.57 -4.06 12.71
CA PRO A 96 -8.08 -3.40 13.91
C PRO A 96 -8.66 -1.99 14.05
N LEU A 97 -8.97 -1.58 15.30
CA LEU A 97 -9.40 -0.23 15.62
C LEU A 97 -8.23 0.73 15.79
N SER A 98 -7.02 0.21 15.90
CA SER A 98 -5.78 0.98 16.01
C SER A 98 -4.60 0.19 15.45
N PHE A 99 -3.55 0.88 15.05
CA PHE A 99 -2.26 0.30 14.65
C PHE A 99 -1.09 1.04 15.32
N GLY A 100 -1.37 1.66 16.46
CA GLY A 100 -0.40 2.37 17.27
C GLY A 100 -1.05 3.15 18.42
N THR A 101 -0.41 4.21 18.90
CA THR A 101 -0.79 4.89 20.13
C THR A 101 -1.18 6.35 19.97
N ALA A 102 -0.70 7.06 18.93
CA ALA A 102 -1.02 8.48 18.76
C ALA A 102 -2.46 8.68 18.26
N GLU A 103 -3.25 9.47 18.99
CA GLU A 103 -4.65 9.75 18.67
C GLU A 103 -4.84 11.06 17.86
N THR A 104 -3.83 11.93 17.88
CA THR A 104 -3.85 13.17 17.11
C THR A 104 -3.28 12.96 15.72
N ILE A 105 -3.92 13.60 14.73
CA ILE A 105 -3.45 13.50 13.35
C ILE A 105 -2.11 14.24 13.20
N THR A 106 -1.10 13.52 12.75
CA THR A 106 0.14 14.10 12.23
C THR A 106 0.04 14.14 10.72
N ASN A 107 0.08 15.34 10.14
CA ASN A 107 0.00 15.51 8.69
C ASN A 107 1.32 15.16 8.00
N ALA A 108 1.23 14.65 6.79
CA ALA A 108 2.39 14.46 5.93
C ALA A 108 3.01 15.82 5.56
N THR A 109 4.30 15.80 5.31
CA THR A 109 5.07 16.99 4.89
C THR A 109 4.89 17.27 3.40
N SER A 110 4.71 16.21 2.63
CA SER A 110 4.38 16.25 1.20
C SER A 110 3.66 14.98 0.79
N GLY A 111 2.99 15.02 -0.37
CA GLY A 111 2.32 13.85 -0.89
C GLY A 111 1.78 14.07 -2.29
N THR A 112 1.59 13.00 -3.03
CA THR A 112 1.14 12.99 -4.42
C THR A 112 0.23 11.80 -4.70
N GLY A 113 -0.46 11.85 -5.84
CA GLY A 113 -1.35 10.78 -6.29
C GLY A 113 -2.77 10.92 -5.77
N ASP A 114 -3.47 9.80 -5.81
CA ASP A 114 -4.88 9.71 -5.43
C ASP A 114 -5.05 9.79 -3.91
N VAL A 115 -6.21 10.29 -3.46
CA VAL A 115 -6.53 10.19 -2.04
C VAL A 115 -7.00 8.78 -1.71
N PHE A 116 -6.36 8.16 -0.75
CA PHE A 116 -6.83 6.92 -0.14
C PHE A 116 -6.65 6.97 1.37
N GLY A 117 -7.63 6.47 2.12
CA GLY A 117 -7.50 6.42 3.57
C GLY A 117 -8.57 5.56 4.23
N ILE A 118 -8.28 5.16 5.47
CA ILE A 118 -9.21 4.46 6.36
C ILE A 118 -9.47 5.33 7.58
N THR A 119 -10.69 5.32 8.05
CA THR A 119 -11.06 5.80 9.39
C THR A 119 -11.85 4.72 10.10
N THR A 120 -11.52 4.48 11.35
CA THR A 120 -12.21 3.48 12.16
C THR A 120 -13.18 4.15 13.11
N MET A 121 -14.33 3.52 13.30
CA MET A 121 -15.33 3.89 14.28
C MET A 121 -15.71 2.64 15.08
N PRO A 122 -16.28 2.76 16.28
CA PRO A 122 -16.57 1.58 17.11
C PRO A 122 -17.44 0.51 16.44
N THR A 123 -18.26 0.90 15.46
CA THR A 123 -19.24 0.02 14.80
C THR A 123 -19.13 -0.01 13.28
N SER A 124 -18.19 0.72 12.68
CA SER A 124 -18.06 0.82 11.22
C SER A 124 -16.65 1.26 10.81
N PHE A 125 -16.34 1.01 9.56
CA PHE A 125 -15.08 1.48 8.95
C PHE A 125 -15.43 2.39 7.78
N GLY A 126 -14.73 3.51 7.68
CA GLY A 126 -14.85 4.46 6.58
C GLY A 126 -13.66 4.37 5.65
N ILE A 127 -13.92 4.53 4.36
CA ILE A 127 -12.90 4.53 3.29
C ILE A 127 -12.98 5.86 2.55
N TYR A 128 -11.88 6.58 2.48
CA TYR A 128 -11.72 7.75 1.61
C TYR A 128 -11.14 7.31 0.27
N VAL A 129 -11.80 7.73 -0.81
CA VAL A 129 -11.34 7.52 -2.20
C VAL A 129 -11.50 8.81 -3.00
N PRO A 130 -10.88 8.97 -4.17
CA PRO A 130 -11.07 10.13 -5.03
C PRO A 130 -12.55 10.42 -5.29
N LEU A 131 -12.91 11.69 -5.43
CA LEU A 131 -14.28 12.05 -5.78
C LEU A 131 -14.66 11.46 -7.14
N GLY A 132 -15.79 10.75 -7.18
CA GLY A 132 -16.26 10.06 -8.38
C GLY A 132 -15.50 8.78 -8.72
N TYR A 133 -14.79 8.21 -7.75
CA TYR A 133 -14.11 6.91 -7.91
C TYR A 133 -15.08 5.83 -8.42
N ALA A 134 -14.66 5.11 -9.46
CA ALA A 134 -15.38 3.96 -9.99
C ALA A 134 -14.70 2.66 -9.52
N SER A 135 -15.52 1.65 -9.13
CA SER A 135 -15.01 0.33 -8.73
C SER A 135 -13.99 -0.24 -9.72
N GLY A 136 -12.89 -0.77 -9.21
CA GLY A 136 -11.81 -1.35 -10.01
C GLY A 136 -10.83 -0.33 -10.63
N THR A 137 -11.04 0.97 -10.42
CA THR A 137 -10.05 1.97 -10.85
C THR A 137 -8.81 1.88 -9.96
N SER A 138 -7.63 1.89 -10.57
CA SER A 138 -6.37 1.88 -9.83
C SER A 138 -6.22 3.14 -8.99
N ILE A 139 -5.78 2.97 -7.75
CA ILE A 139 -5.37 4.02 -6.81
C ILE A 139 -3.87 3.89 -6.63
N THR A 140 -3.15 4.99 -6.80
CA THR A 140 -1.71 5.05 -6.54
C THR A 140 -1.39 6.35 -5.83
N SER A 141 -0.80 6.26 -4.65
CA SER A 141 -0.54 7.41 -3.78
C SER A 141 0.76 7.27 -3.01
N GLU A 142 1.33 8.41 -2.68
CA GLU A 142 2.52 8.50 -1.83
C GLU A 142 2.41 9.70 -0.90
N SER A 143 2.91 9.55 0.34
CA SER A 143 3.04 10.61 1.33
C SER A 143 4.36 10.49 2.07
N LEU A 144 4.97 11.63 2.41
CA LEU A 144 6.23 11.72 3.14
C LEU A 144 6.03 12.44 4.47
N TYR A 145 6.55 11.88 5.53
CA TYR A 145 6.66 12.46 6.86
C TYR A 145 8.15 12.73 7.14
N ALA A 146 8.65 13.86 6.64
CA ALA A 146 10.07 14.21 6.76
C ALA A 146 10.47 14.45 8.22
N GLY A 147 11.64 13.91 8.61
CA GLY A 147 12.16 14.03 9.97
C GLY A 147 11.33 13.33 11.03
N LYS A 148 10.55 12.32 10.66
CA LYS A 148 9.71 11.53 11.56
C LYS A 148 10.10 10.07 11.54
N SER A 149 10.14 9.47 12.73
CA SER A 149 10.21 8.01 12.92
C SER A 149 8.82 7.42 13.17
N PHE A 150 8.69 6.10 13.14
CA PHE A 150 7.47 5.43 13.59
C PHE A 150 7.15 5.75 15.05
N ALA A 151 8.16 5.92 15.89
CA ALA A 151 7.97 6.31 17.27
C ALA A 151 7.37 7.72 17.40
N ASP A 152 7.83 8.69 16.57
CA ASP A 152 7.29 10.05 16.56
C ASP A 152 5.85 10.11 16.04
N LEU A 153 5.48 9.21 15.13
CA LEU A 153 4.13 9.07 14.62
C LEU A 153 3.24 8.18 15.50
N GLY A 154 3.82 7.52 16.51
CA GLY A 154 3.13 6.58 17.37
C GLY A 154 2.65 5.32 16.63
N ILE A 155 3.28 4.96 15.50
CA ILE A 155 2.96 3.80 14.69
C ILE A 155 3.66 2.55 15.27
N THR A 156 2.96 1.43 15.33
CA THR A 156 3.54 0.14 15.72
C THR A 156 3.87 -0.68 14.48
N PRO A 157 5.12 -1.14 14.28
CA PRO A 157 5.47 -2.04 13.20
C PRO A 157 4.64 -3.32 13.21
N GLY A 158 4.21 -3.79 12.02
CA GLY A 158 3.38 -4.99 11.87
C GLY A 158 2.56 -4.96 10.61
N SER A 159 1.74 -5.97 10.39
CA SER A 159 0.78 -6.05 9.30
C SER A 159 -0.64 -6.02 9.87
N TYR A 160 -1.48 -5.17 9.32
CA TYR A 160 -2.84 -4.89 9.73
C TYR A 160 -3.76 -5.07 8.53
N SER A 161 -4.91 -5.72 8.71
CA SER A 161 -5.82 -5.98 7.60
C SER A 161 -7.25 -5.65 7.98
N TRP A 162 -7.95 -4.98 7.07
CA TRP A 162 -9.37 -4.66 7.14
C TRP A 162 -10.10 -5.39 6.02
N ALA A 163 -11.14 -6.14 6.39
CA ALA A 163 -12.12 -6.64 5.44
C ALA A 163 -13.27 -5.63 5.34
N LEU A 164 -13.50 -5.06 4.17
CA LEU A 164 -14.40 -3.93 3.95
C LEU A 164 -15.33 -4.24 2.76
N GLY A 165 -16.46 -4.86 3.03
CA GLY A 165 -17.33 -5.38 1.99
C GLY A 165 -16.67 -6.56 1.27
N ARG A 166 -16.35 -6.38 -0.02
CA ARG A 166 -15.62 -7.38 -0.83
C ARG A 166 -14.10 -7.15 -0.89
N ASN A 167 -13.65 -6.06 -0.30
CA ASN A 167 -12.25 -5.64 -0.38
C ASN A 167 -11.47 -6.12 0.83
N THR A 168 -10.19 -6.37 0.62
CA THR A 168 -9.18 -6.45 1.68
C THR A 168 -8.23 -5.27 1.54
N VAL A 169 -8.12 -4.48 2.60
CA VAL A 169 -7.08 -3.45 2.69
C VAL A 169 -6.03 -3.92 3.68
N THR A 170 -4.78 -3.99 3.23
CA THR A 170 -3.64 -4.38 4.05
C THR A 170 -2.73 -3.18 4.27
N LEU A 171 -2.36 -2.95 5.52
CA LEU A 171 -1.36 -1.97 5.92
C LEU A 171 -0.14 -2.71 6.46
N ASP A 172 0.98 -2.59 5.77
CA ASP A 172 2.27 -3.10 6.20
C ASP A 172 3.14 -1.96 6.73
N VAL A 173 3.54 -2.06 7.99
CA VAL A 173 4.44 -1.12 8.66
C VAL A 173 5.80 -1.79 8.83
N VAL A 174 6.75 -1.37 8.01
CA VAL A 174 8.06 -2.02 7.86
C VAL A 174 9.18 -1.07 8.26
N SER A 175 9.88 -1.40 9.34
CA SER A 175 11.15 -0.75 9.64
C SER A 175 12.26 -1.38 8.81
N VAL A 176 12.99 -0.58 8.03
CA VAL A 176 14.19 -1.04 7.35
C VAL A 176 15.36 -0.88 8.31
N PRO A 177 16.00 -1.98 8.79
CA PRO A 177 17.17 -1.86 9.64
C PRO A 177 18.25 -1.08 8.91
N GLU A 178 18.72 0.00 9.50
CA GLU A 178 19.90 0.68 8.96
C GLU A 178 21.09 -0.29 8.96
N PRO A 179 21.93 -0.28 7.92
CA PRO A 179 23.17 -1.04 7.94
C PRO A 179 23.97 -0.57 9.14
N THR A 180 23.95 -1.34 10.20
CA THR A 180 24.62 -1.00 11.45
C THR A 180 26.08 -0.68 11.15
N ALA A 181 26.61 0.38 11.74
CA ALA A 181 28.02 0.75 11.62
C ALA A 181 28.98 -0.44 11.91
N ALA A 182 28.54 -1.43 12.68
CA ALA A 182 29.20 -2.71 12.90
C ALA A 182 29.44 -3.49 11.60
N SER A 183 28.48 -3.50 10.66
CA SER A 183 28.66 -4.18 9.36
C SER A 183 29.71 -3.47 8.51
N CYS A 184 29.75 -2.14 8.53
CA CYS A 184 30.77 -1.35 7.82
C CYS A 184 32.16 -1.54 8.44
N VAL A 185 32.27 -1.59 9.76
CA VAL A 185 33.54 -1.83 10.48
C VAL A 185 34.07 -3.23 10.18
N LEU A 186 33.20 -4.25 10.13
CA LEU A 186 33.61 -5.61 9.80
C LEU A 186 34.15 -5.71 8.37
N PHE A 187 33.53 -5.01 7.43
CA PHE A 187 33.99 -4.97 6.03
C PHE A 187 35.36 -4.28 5.90
N ILE A 188 35.57 -3.16 6.59
CA ILE A 188 36.84 -2.45 6.62
C ILE A 188 37.93 -3.32 7.28
N ALA A 189 37.62 -4.01 8.38
CA ALA A 189 38.55 -4.87 9.08
C ALA A 189 39.02 -6.04 8.21
N THR A 190 38.12 -6.68 7.46
CA THR A 190 38.45 -7.80 6.55
C THR A 190 39.33 -7.35 5.39
N VAL A 191 39.07 -6.16 4.80
CA VAL A 191 39.90 -5.58 3.73
C VAL A 191 41.27 -5.21 4.24
N ALA A 192 41.38 -4.62 5.43
CA ALA A 192 42.66 -4.24 6.04
C ALA A 192 43.53 -5.47 6.40
N CYS A 193 42.90 -6.55 6.91
CA CYS A 193 43.57 -7.78 7.26
C CYS A 193 44.07 -8.54 6.02
N GLY A 194 43.29 -8.53 4.92
CA GLY A 194 43.68 -9.10 3.63
C GLY A 194 44.89 -8.44 2.98
N ARG A 195 45.07 -7.10 3.15
CA ARG A 195 46.24 -6.38 2.65
C ARG A 195 47.52 -6.67 3.42
N ARG A 196 47.44 -6.94 4.72
CA ARG A 196 48.64 -7.30 5.53
C ARG A 196 49.19 -8.67 5.18
N ARG A 197 48.37 -9.63 4.79
CA ARG A 197 48.84 -11.00 4.39
C ARG A 197 49.64 -10.98 3.07
N ARG A 198 49.33 -10.12 2.11
CA ARG A 198 50.03 -10.05 0.82
C ARG A 198 51.46 -9.47 0.89
N ARG A 199 51.79 -8.72 1.95
CA ARG A 199 53.15 -8.15 2.11
C ARG A 199 54.16 -9.07 2.76
N ARG A 200 53.76 -10.26 3.25
CA ARG A 200 54.69 -11.22 3.91
C ARG A 200 55.29 -12.28 2.99
N TRP A 201 54.95 -12.27 1.69
CA TRP A 201 55.46 -13.24 0.71
C TRP A 201 56.38 -12.61 -0.37
N ALA A 202 56.88 -11.41 -0.13
CA ALA A 202 57.83 -10.73 -1.03
C ALA A 202 59.17 -10.49 -0.29
N ILE A 203 59.86 -11.58 0.02
CA ILE A 203 61.32 -11.61 0.32
C ILE A 203 61.86 -12.90 -0.27
#